data_07d034fa49f0b50bfd977b9851b7a4f0
#
_entry.id   07d034fa49f0b50bfd977b9851b7a4f0
#
_cell.length_a   1.000
_cell.length_b   1.000
_cell.length_c   1.000
_cell.angle_alpha   90.00
_cell.angle_beta   90.00
_cell.angle_gamma   90.00
#
_symmetry.space_group_name_H-M   'P 1'
#
loop_
_entity.id
_entity.type
_entity.pdbx_description
1 polymer ?
#
loop_
_entity_poly.entity_id
_entity_poly.type
_entity_poly.pdbx_seq_one_letter_code
_entity_poly.pdbx_strand_id
1 'polypeptide(L)'
;MQKDKTLYMIGNAHIDPVWLWQWQEGYQEVKATFRSVLDRMKEYDDFIFTGSSAVYYKWIEESEPEMFEEIRQRIREGRWVLVGGWWIQPDCNAPGGESYVRQALYGQRYFLEKFGCMAKTGYNVDSFGHNGMLPQLLRKAGMENYVFMRPGRHEKGLEAETFQWQSEDGSCVTASRIPFEYCTWPDEIRSHILRCAGEIRDEGGSLMCFYGVGNHGGGPTKKNLDSIHEMNQEEDMPELILAGPDRFFEDVKKSGRRLPVVTGELFHHSSGCYSVNSEVKRLNRMAE
;
A
#
# COMPACT_ATOMS: atom_id res chain seq x y z
N MET A 1 -24.66 -15.51 3.85
CA MET A 1 -25.03 -14.33 3.05
C MET A 1 -23.83 -13.39 3.07
N GLN A 2 -23.39 -12.91 1.91
CA GLN A 2 -22.19 -12.05 1.82
C GLN A 2 -22.53 -10.58 1.50
N LYS A 3 -23.81 -10.28 1.20
CA LYS A 3 -24.29 -8.94 0.84
C LYS A 3 -24.08 -7.86 1.91
N ASP A 4 -23.89 -8.25 3.16
CA ASP A 4 -23.64 -7.31 4.26
C ASP A 4 -22.15 -7.03 4.47
N LYS A 5 -21.29 -7.56 3.61
CA LYS A 5 -19.84 -7.38 3.65
C LYS A 5 -19.38 -6.47 2.53
N THR A 6 -18.39 -5.64 2.81
CA THR A 6 -17.82 -4.74 1.79
C THR A 6 -16.33 -5.01 1.64
N LEU A 7 -15.87 -5.18 0.40
CA LEU A 7 -14.45 -5.23 0.06
C LEU A 7 -14.06 -3.98 -0.72
N TYR A 8 -13.11 -3.24 -0.18
CA TYR A 8 -12.46 -2.14 -0.90
C TYR A 8 -11.37 -2.72 -1.79
N MET A 9 -11.62 -2.71 -3.08
CA MET A 9 -10.75 -3.27 -4.11
C MET A 9 -9.64 -2.28 -4.40
N ILE A 10 -8.42 -2.59 -3.91
CA ILE A 10 -7.26 -1.71 -4.00
C ILE A 10 -6.39 -2.13 -5.18
N GLY A 11 -6.51 -1.41 -6.28
CA GLY A 11 -5.67 -1.60 -7.46
C GLY A 11 -4.26 -1.07 -7.22
N ASN A 12 -3.25 -1.93 -7.29
CA ASN A 12 -1.88 -1.53 -7.01
C ASN A 12 -0.85 -2.28 -7.86
N ALA A 13 0.39 -1.80 -7.80
CA ALA A 13 1.58 -2.52 -8.24
C ALA A 13 2.68 -2.29 -7.20
N HIS A 14 3.19 -3.36 -6.60
CA HIS A 14 4.44 -3.30 -5.87
C HIS A 14 5.59 -3.42 -6.88
N ILE A 15 6.54 -2.51 -6.82
CA ILE A 15 7.70 -2.49 -7.72
C ILE A 15 8.95 -2.41 -6.86
N ASP A 16 9.90 -3.29 -7.11
CA ASP A 16 11.24 -3.19 -6.56
C ASP A 16 12.11 -2.34 -7.49
N PRO A 17 12.53 -1.13 -7.08
CA PRO A 17 13.36 -0.27 -7.91
C PRO A 17 14.75 -0.85 -8.14
N VAL A 18 15.22 -1.66 -7.19
CA VAL A 18 16.44 -2.46 -7.23
C VAL A 18 16.18 -3.75 -6.46
N TRP A 19 16.50 -4.89 -7.03
CA TRP A 19 16.41 -6.21 -6.37
C TRP A 19 17.46 -7.16 -6.95
N LEU A 20 17.08 -8.16 -7.77
CA LEU A 20 17.99 -8.98 -8.56
C LEU A 20 18.39 -8.28 -9.88
N TRP A 21 18.11 -7.02 -9.99
CA TRP A 21 18.40 -6.11 -11.09
C TRP A 21 18.85 -4.74 -10.60
N GLN A 22 19.37 -3.95 -11.52
CA GLN A 22 19.83 -2.58 -11.27
C GLN A 22 18.65 -1.59 -11.43
N TRP A 23 18.83 -0.37 -10.93
CA TRP A 23 17.80 0.67 -10.95
C TRP A 23 17.27 1.00 -12.35
N GLN A 24 18.08 0.81 -13.41
CA GLN A 24 17.65 1.05 -14.79
C GLN A 24 16.53 0.12 -15.22
N GLU A 25 16.57 -1.15 -14.80
CA GLU A 25 15.50 -2.12 -15.04
C GLU A 25 14.27 -1.77 -14.19
N GLY A 26 14.48 -1.44 -12.91
CA GLY A 26 13.40 -0.96 -12.03
C GLY A 26 12.69 0.27 -12.59
N TYR A 27 13.43 1.21 -13.19
CA TYR A 27 12.85 2.35 -13.90
C TYR A 27 11.97 1.90 -15.08
N GLN A 28 12.41 0.93 -15.89
CA GLN A 28 11.62 0.43 -17.01
C GLN A 28 10.32 -0.23 -16.53
N GLU A 29 10.36 -0.95 -15.42
CA GLU A 29 9.18 -1.55 -14.79
C GLU A 29 8.20 -0.47 -14.30
N VAL A 30 8.70 0.60 -13.68
CA VAL A 30 7.88 1.76 -13.29
C VAL A 30 7.21 2.38 -14.51
N LYS A 31 7.98 2.66 -15.57
CA LYS A 31 7.47 3.27 -16.80
C LYS A 31 6.39 2.41 -17.46
N ALA A 32 6.65 1.11 -17.62
CA ALA A 32 5.71 0.17 -18.22
C ALA A 32 4.43 0.04 -17.40
N THR A 33 4.57 -0.08 -16.08
CA THR A 33 3.44 -0.19 -15.14
C THR A 33 2.58 1.07 -15.17
N PHE A 34 3.19 2.27 -15.06
CA PHE A 34 2.44 3.53 -15.05
C PHE A 34 1.73 3.78 -16.38
N ARG A 35 2.36 3.41 -17.51
CA ARG A 35 1.69 3.47 -18.80
C ARG A 35 0.50 2.53 -18.87
N SER A 36 0.66 1.27 -18.42
CA SER A 36 -0.43 0.30 -18.37
C SER A 36 -1.60 0.80 -17.52
N VAL A 37 -1.32 1.38 -16.35
CA VAL A 37 -2.34 1.94 -15.46
C VAL A 37 -3.11 3.08 -16.15
N LEU A 38 -2.41 4.02 -16.78
CA LEU A 38 -3.04 5.14 -17.48
C LEU A 38 -3.91 4.66 -18.64
N ASP A 39 -3.49 3.62 -19.37
CA ASP A 39 -4.28 3.02 -20.44
C ASP A 39 -5.54 2.32 -19.90
N ARG A 40 -5.43 1.62 -18.75
CA ARG A 40 -6.62 1.08 -18.04
C ARG A 40 -7.57 2.18 -17.62
N MET A 41 -7.06 3.32 -17.14
CA MET A 41 -7.91 4.46 -16.76
C MET A 41 -8.67 5.10 -17.93
N LYS A 42 -8.21 4.91 -19.16
CA LYS A 42 -8.94 5.32 -20.37
C LYS A 42 -10.06 4.37 -20.75
N GLU A 43 -9.94 3.10 -20.35
CA GLU A 43 -10.88 2.03 -20.68
C GLU A 43 -11.94 1.82 -19.60
N TYR A 44 -11.61 2.13 -18.33
CA TYR A 44 -12.48 1.94 -17.16
C TYR A 44 -12.56 3.23 -16.36
N ASP A 45 -13.70 3.88 -16.39
CA ASP A 45 -13.89 5.22 -15.79
C ASP A 45 -13.87 5.20 -14.25
N ASP A 46 -14.22 4.07 -13.65
CA ASP A 46 -14.25 3.86 -12.21
C ASP A 46 -12.97 3.24 -11.63
N PHE A 47 -12.00 2.90 -12.48
CA PHE A 47 -10.74 2.33 -12.02
C PHE A 47 -9.91 3.33 -11.22
N ILE A 48 -9.51 2.91 -10.02
CA ILE A 48 -8.66 3.67 -9.10
C ILE A 48 -7.35 2.91 -8.88
N PHE A 49 -6.24 3.60 -9.01
CA PHE A 49 -4.91 3.05 -8.79
C PHE A 49 -4.25 3.65 -7.55
N THR A 50 -3.55 2.82 -6.80
CA THR A 50 -2.78 3.19 -5.61
C THR A 50 -1.29 3.11 -5.94
N GLY A 51 -0.62 4.26 -5.92
CA GLY A 51 0.80 4.37 -6.26
C GLY A 51 1.65 4.89 -5.09
N SER A 52 2.75 4.24 -4.81
CA SER A 52 3.70 4.60 -3.75
C SER A 52 5.05 5.08 -4.32
N SER A 53 5.93 5.55 -3.43
CA SER A 53 7.32 5.92 -3.67
C SER A 53 7.55 7.11 -4.60
N ALA A 54 7.92 8.25 -4.02
CA ALA A 54 8.11 9.52 -4.73
C ALA A 54 9.18 9.43 -5.85
N VAL A 55 10.19 8.58 -5.69
CA VAL A 55 11.25 8.40 -6.68
C VAL A 55 10.73 7.91 -8.03
N TYR A 56 9.65 7.13 -8.06
CA TYR A 56 9.07 6.64 -9.31
C TYR A 56 8.52 7.79 -10.13
N TYR A 57 7.80 8.70 -9.48
CA TYR A 57 7.27 9.90 -10.13
C TYR A 57 8.39 10.85 -10.57
N LYS A 58 9.47 10.95 -9.78
CA LYS A 58 10.65 11.73 -10.15
C LYS A 58 11.30 11.19 -11.42
N TRP A 59 11.43 9.88 -11.55
CA TRP A 59 11.94 9.26 -12.77
C TRP A 59 11.05 9.56 -13.98
N ILE A 60 9.74 9.45 -13.82
CA ILE A 60 8.78 9.75 -14.91
C ILE A 60 8.78 11.25 -15.24
N GLU A 61 8.84 12.14 -14.24
CA GLU A 61 8.95 13.59 -14.45
C GLU A 61 10.14 13.95 -15.34
N GLU A 62 11.29 13.31 -15.14
CA GLU A 62 12.54 13.61 -15.85
C GLU A 62 12.60 12.98 -17.25
N SER A 63 11.98 11.83 -17.46
CA SER A 63 12.14 11.06 -18.70
C SER A 63 10.89 11.01 -19.59
N GLU A 64 9.71 11.18 -19.03
CA GLU A 64 8.41 11.02 -19.69
C GLU A 64 7.44 12.15 -19.27
N PRO A 65 7.75 13.41 -19.58
CA PRO A 65 6.99 14.56 -19.04
C PRO A 65 5.52 14.55 -19.44
N GLU A 66 5.16 14.04 -20.61
CA GLU A 66 3.76 13.91 -21.03
C GLU A 66 3.01 12.90 -20.15
N MET A 67 3.62 11.75 -19.86
CA MET A 67 3.07 10.75 -18.95
C MET A 67 2.92 11.33 -17.53
N PHE A 68 3.88 12.13 -17.09
CA PHE A 68 3.81 12.79 -15.79
C PHE A 68 2.59 13.72 -15.67
N GLU A 69 2.28 14.48 -16.73
CA GLU A 69 1.08 15.33 -16.76
C GLU A 69 -0.22 14.51 -16.80
N GLU A 70 -0.25 13.36 -17.51
CA GLU A 70 -1.39 12.44 -17.46
C GLU A 70 -1.60 11.95 -16.01
N ILE A 71 -0.54 11.56 -15.30
CA ILE A 71 -0.61 11.13 -13.88
C ILE A 71 -1.13 12.26 -13.01
N ARG A 72 -0.62 13.49 -13.16
CA ARG A 72 -1.10 14.66 -12.41
C ARG A 72 -2.60 14.89 -12.61
N GLN A 73 -3.10 14.69 -13.82
CA GLN A 73 -4.52 14.79 -14.12
C GLN A 73 -5.31 13.72 -13.36
N ARG A 74 -4.88 12.45 -13.39
CA ARG A 74 -5.56 11.35 -12.67
C ARG A 74 -5.56 11.54 -11.15
N ILE A 75 -4.50 12.14 -10.60
CA ILE A 75 -4.44 12.51 -9.18
C ILE A 75 -5.50 13.58 -8.85
N ARG A 76 -5.64 14.64 -9.67
CA ARG A 76 -6.66 15.68 -9.49
C ARG A 76 -8.09 15.13 -9.58
N GLU A 77 -8.30 14.12 -10.41
CA GLU A 77 -9.58 13.40 -10.56
C GLU A 77 -9.87 12.43 -9.40
N GLY A 78 -8.90 12.20 -8.50
CA GLY A 78 -9.02 11.22 -7.41
C GLY A 78 -8.91 9.76 -7.86
N ARG A 79 -8.51 9.52 -9.11
CA ARG A 79 -8.38 8.17 -9.69
C ARG A 79 -6.98 7.56 -9.51
N TRP A 80 -6.01 8.36 -9.14
CA TRP A 80 -4.66 7.94 -8.77
C TRP A 80 -4.36 8.42 -7.36
N VAL A 81 -4.30 7.50 -6.41
CA VAL A 81 -4.13 7.78 -4.99
C VAL A 81 -2.67 7.62 -4.60
N LEU A 82 -2.09 8.70 -4.08
CA LEU A 82 -0.73 8.71 -3.56
C LEU A 82 -0.69 8.13 -2.15
N VAL A 83 0.17 7.14 -1.94
CA VAL A 83 0.38 6.51 -0.64
C VAL A 83 1.86 6.41 -0.30
N GLY A 84 2.17 5.94 0.92
CA GLY A 84 3.52 5.74 1.41
C GLY A 84 4.11 6.99 2.04
N GLY A 85 4.12 8.10 1.33
CA GLY A 85 4.72 9.35 1.80
C GLY A 85 6.25 9.32 1.90
N TRP A 86 6.87 8.24 1.46
CA TRP A 86 8.31 8.01 1.46
C TRP A 86 8.94 8.37 0.10
N TRP A 87 10.21 8.77 0.11
CA TRP A 87 10.96 8.87 -1.13
C TRP A 87 11.00 7.53 -1.86
N ILE A 88 11.32 6.47 -1.10
CA ILE A 88 11.21 5.08 -1.52
C ILE A 88 10.69 4.25 -0.34
N GLN A 89 9.96 3.17 -0.58
CA GLN A 89 9.49 2.30 0.51
C GLN A 89 10.70 1.76 1.30
N PRO A 90 10.91 2.18 2.56
CA PRO A 90 12.08 1.76 3.32
C PRO A 90 11.90 0.39 3.96
N ASP A 91 13.00 -0.30 4.23
CA ASP A 91 13.02 -1.32 5.28
C ASP A 91 12.63 -0.68 6.62
N CYS A 92 11.79 -1.35 7.41
CA CYS A 92 11.20 -0.76 8.60
C CYS A 92 11.95 -1.07 9.91
N ASN A 93 13.12 -1.70 9.86
CA ASN A 93 13.90 -2.09 11.03
C ASN A 93 15.39 -1.72 10.94
N ALA A 94 16.00 -1.82 9.76
CA ALA A 94 17.43 -1.59 9.59
C ALA A 94 17.83 -0.10 9.55
N PRO A 95 17.12 0.81 8.85
CA PRO A 95 17.48 2.23 8.81
C PRO A 95 17.36 2.92 10.17
N GLY A 96 18.21 3.92 10.40
CA GLY A 96 18.10 4.80 11.57
C GLY A 96 16.92 5.76 11.47
N GLY A 97 16.54 6.36 12.60
CA GLY A 97 15.40 7.29 12.67
C GLY A 97 15.56 8.52 11.76
N GLU A 98 16.76 9.04 11.59
CA GLU A 98 17.06 10.16 10.69
C GLU A 98 16.81 9.78 9.23
N SER A 99 17.20 8.57 8.81
CA SER A 99 16.92 8.06 7.47
C SER A 99 15.41 8.02 7.19
N TYR A 100 14.62 7.57 8.16
CA TYR A 100 13.17 7.60 8.07
C TYR A 100 12.60 9.00 7.92
N VAL A 101 13.06 9.94 8.76
CA VAL A 101 12.64 11.34 8.69
C VAL A 101 12.93 11.91 7.31
N ARG A 102 14.09 11.61 6.74
CA ARG A 102 14.46 12.07 5.39
C ARG A 102 13.64 11.42 4.30
N GLN A 103 13.34 10.14 4.39
CA GLN A 103 12.42 9.45 3.47
C GLN A 103 11.07 10.18 3.40
N ALA A 104 10.48 10.49 4.56
CA ALA A 104 9.22 11.22 4.64
C ALA A 104 9.36 12.68 4.18
N LEU A 105 10.41 13.37 4.60
CA LEU A 105 10.63 14.78 4.24
C LEU A 105 10.71 14.96 2.73
N TYR A 106 11.54 14.18 2.06
CA TYR A 106 11.70 14.28 0.62
C TYR A 106 10.47 13.78 -0.13
N GLY A 107 9.88 12.66 0.29
CA GLY A 107 8.69 12.10 -0.34
C GLY A 107 7.48 13.03 -0.26
N GLN A 108 7.12 13.46 0.95
CA GLN A 108 5.97 14.33 1.18
C GLN A 108 6.14 15.72 0.56
N ARG A 109 7.33 16.30 0.63
CA ARG A 109 7.59 17.60 -0.04
C ARG A 109 7.48 17.50 -1.56
N TYR A 110 8.00 16.42 -2.14
CA TYR A 110 7.88 16.17 -3.58
C TYR A 110 6.40 16.03 -3.98
N PHE A 111 5.63 15.25 -3.25
CA PHE A 111 4.20 15.10 -3.51
C PHE A 111 3.45 16.43 -3.40
N LEU A 112 3.71 17.19 -2.34
CA LEU A 112 3.10 18.52 -2.16
C LEU A 112 3.47 19.48 -3.29
N GLU A 113 4.74 19.55 -3.66
CA GLU A 113 5.24 20.45 -4.72
C GLU A 113 4.67 20.08 -6.09
N LYS A 114 4.63 18.79 -6.44
CA LYS A 114 4.28 18.35 -7.79
C LYS A 114 2.79 18.09 -7.98
N PHE A 115 2.10 17.65 -6.95
CA PHE A 115 0.69 17.24 -7.03
C PHE A 115 -0.26 18.08 -6.15
N GLY A 116 0.26 18.97 -5.29
CA GLY A 116 -0.53 19.83 -4.43
C GLY A 116 -1.13 19.12 -3.21
N CYS A 117 -0.77 17.87 -2.95
CA CYS A 117 -1.24 17.08 -1.81
C CYS A 117 -0.13 16.21 -1.23
N MET A 118 -0.32 15.77 0.01
CA MET A 118 0.55 14.82 0.70
C MET A 118 -0.16 13.47 0.83
N ALA A 119 0.59 12.39 0.87
CA ALA A 119 0.05 11.07 1.20
C ALA A 119 -0.47 11.06 2.65
N LYS A 120 -1.68 10.56 2.86
CA LYS A 120 -2.30 10.41 4.19
C LYS A 120 -2.07 9.03 4.80
N THR A 121 -1.79 8.05 3.95
CA THR A 121 -1.63 6.66 4.32
C THR A 121 -0.20 6.21 4.07
N GLY A 122 0.51 5.82 5.14
CA GLY A 122 1.78 5.10 5.05
C GLY A 122 1.57 3.71 4.45
N TYR A 123 2.50 3.24 3.63
CA TYR A 123 2.30 2.05 2.81
C TYR A 123 3.59 1.26 2.69
N ASN A 124 3.63 0.11 3.36
CA ASN A 124 4.81 -0.77 3.42
C ASN A 124 4.36 -2.22 3.28
N VAL A 125 3.96 -2.61 2.07
CA VAL A 125 3.31 -3.91 1.84
C VAL A 125 4.28 -5.08 1.76
N ASP A 126 5.54 -4.84 1.41
CA ASP A 126 6.56 -5.90 1.33
C ASP A 126 7.63 -5.84 2.42
N SER A 127 7.57 -4.88 3.34
CA SER A 127 8.51 -4.79 4.45
C SER A 127 8.37 -6.00 5.41
N PHE A 128 9.51 -6.49 5.92
CA PHE A 128 9.60 -7.73 6.70
C PHE A 128 9.43 -7.51 8.20
N GLY A 129 8.53 -6.62 8.55
CA GLY A 129 8.22 -6.22 9.91
C GLY A 129 8.37 -4.72 10.10
N HIS A 130 7.82 -4.21 11.19
CA HIS A 130 7.68 -2.78 11.43
C HIS A 130 8.00 -2.46 12.89
N ASN A 131 8.90 -1.51 13.07
CA ASN A 131 9.34 -1.13 14.40
C ASN A 131 8.27 -0.31 15.15
N GLY A 132 8.22 -0.46 16.49
CA GLY A 132 7.16 0.12 17.34
C GLY A 132 7.13 1.65 17.39
N MET A 133 8.18 2.34 16.90
CA MET A 133 8.22 3.81 16.81
C MET A 133 7.66 4.35 15.49
N LEU A 134 7.30 3.48 14.56
CA LEU A 134 6.80 3.91 13.24
C LEU A 134 5.53 4.78 13.32
N PRO A 135 4.53 4.53 14.20
CA PRO A 135 3.40 5.43 14.37
C PRO A 135 3.78 6.87 14.68
N GLN A 136 4.82 7.11 15.49
CA GLN A 136 5.33 8.45 15.76
C GLN A 136 5.87 9.11 14.49
N LEU A 137 6.68 8.38 13.71
CA LEU A 137 7.27 8.89 12.46
C LEU A 137 6.19 9.21 11.43
N LEU A 138 5.20 8.32 11.27
CA LEU A 138 4.05 8.52 10.38
C LEU A 138 3.27 9.77 10.76
N ARG A 139 2.90 9.92 12.03
CA ARG A 139 2.15 11.09 12.51
C ARG A 139 2.90 12.41 12.30
N LYS A 140 4.19 12.42 12.58
CA LYS A 140 5.04 13.61 12.37
C LYS A 140 5.26 13.92 10.89
N ALA A 141 5.16 12.91 10.01
CA ALA A 141 5.19 13.06 8.57
C ALA A 141 3.83 13.42 7.93
N GLY A 142 2.78 13.63 8.74
CA GLY A 142 1.43 14.00 8.27
C GLY A 142 0.56 12.81 7.83
N MET A 143 0.98 11.57 8.11
CA MET A 143 0.21 10.38 7.81
C MET A 143 -0.63 9.94 9.02
N GLU A 144 -1.89 9.61 8.76
CA GLU A 144 -2.87 9.21 9.78
C GLU A 144 -3.15 7.70 9.77
N ASN A 145 -2.86 7.05 8.65
CA ASN A 145 -3.17 5.66 8.39
C ASN A 145 -1.91 4.87 8.00
N TYR A 146 -1.99 3.55 8.13
CA TYR A 146 -0.89 2.66 7.76
C TYR A 146 -1.39 1.34 7.16
N VAL A 147 -0.81 0.93 6.04
CA VAL A 147 -1.10 -0.36 5.39
C VAL A 147 0.16 -1.20 5.35
N PHE A 148 0.03 -2.45 5.74
CA PHE A 148 1.11 -3.42 5.74
C PHE A 148 0.58 -4.85 5.49
N MET A 149 1.46 -5.79 5.17
CA MET A 149 1.11 -7.20 4.95
C MET A 149 1.76 -8.11 5.99
N ARG A 150 3.05 -7.98 6.21
CA ARG A 150 3.82 -8.81 7.16
C ARG A 150 4.02 -8.10 8.51
N PRO A 151 4.00 -8.81 9.63
CA PRO A 151 3.85 -10.26 9.77
C PRO A 151 2.42 -10.72 9.47
N GLY A 152 2.31 -11.90 8.84
CA GLY A 152 1.04 -12.55 8.57
C GLY A 152 0.34 -13.06 9.85
N ARG A 153 -0.88 -13.58 9.72
CA ARG A 153 -1.66 -14.08 10.87
C ARG A 153 -0.99 -15.25 11.59
N HIS A 154 -0.32 -16.12 10.85
CA HIS A 154 0.38 -17.29 11.39
C HIS A 154 1.66 -16.91 12.14
N GLU A 155 2.20 -15.71 11.88
CA GLU A 155 3.43 -15.22 12.51
C GLU A 155 3.14 -14.36 13.74
N LYS A 156 2.10 -13.50 13.66
CA LYS A 156 1.66 -12.66 14.76
C LYS A 156 0.14 -12.55 14.80
N GLY A 157 -0.47 -13.14 15.81
CA GLY A 157 -1.89 -12.96 16.09
C GLY A 157 -2.20 -11.52 16.49
N LEU A 158 -3.19 -10.91 15.84
CA LEU A 158 -3.76 -9.62 16.21
C LEU A 158 -5.26 -9.81 16.44
N GLU A 159 -5.85 -9.01 17.32
CA GLU A 159 -7.29 -9.09 17.64
C GLU A 159 -8.16 -8.77 16.42
N ALA A 160 -7.69 -7.84 15.57
CA ALA A 160 -8.36 -7.46 14.34
C ALA A 160 -7.34 -7.10 13.25
N GLU A 161 -7.77 -7.15 11.98
CA GLU A 161 -6.93 -6.71 10.85
C GLU A 161 -6.80 -5.19 10.80
N THR A 162 -7.81 -4.45 11.30
CA THR A 162 -7.78 -2.99 11.42
C THR A 162 -7.81 -2.60 12.90
N PHE A 163 -6.84 -1.80 13.32
CA PHE A 163 -6.60 -1.45 14.72
C PHE A 163 -5.95 -0.07 14.87
N GLN A 164 -5.93 0.45 16.09
CA GLN A 164 -5.14 1.63 16.45
C GLN A 164 -3.73 1.15 16.84
N TRP A 165 -2.72 1.54 16.05
CA TRP A 165 -1.32 1.22 16.37
C TRP A 165 -0.67 2.39 17.06
N GLN A 166 -0.19 2.16 18.29
CA GLN A 166 0.32 3.21 19.18
C GLN A 166 1.79 2.99 19.53
N SER A 167 2.59 4.04 19.36
CA SER A 167 3.97 4.12 19.85
C SER A 167 4.03 4.46 21.33
N GLU A 168 5.22 4.29 21.95
CA GLU A 168 5.46 4.59 23.36
C GLU A 168 5.24 6.07 23.73
N ASP A 169 5.42 7.01 22.78
CA ASP A 169 5.16 8.44 23.00
C ASP A 169 3.67 8.80 22.92
N GLY A 170 2.79 7.83 22.72
CA GLY A 170 1.35 8.02 22.57
C GLY A 170 0.88 8.35 21.16
N SER A 171 1.79 8.55 20.21
CA SER A 171 1.41 8.75 18.80
C SER A 171 0.68 7.53 18.26
N CYS A 172 -0.42 7.75 17.54
CA CYS A 172 -1.30 6.69 17.09
C CYS A 172 -1.72 6.89 15.63
N VAL A 173 -1.76 5.78 14.88
CA VAL A 173 -2.29 5.72 13.51
C VAL A 173 -3.32 4.60 13.40
N THR A 174 -4.27 4.72 12.49
CA THR A 174 -5.14 3.61 12.15
C THR A 174 -4.38 2.69 11.20
N ALA A 175 -4.06 1.49 11.62
CA ALA A 175 -3.34 0.50 10.81
C ALA A 175 -4.28 -0.58 10.30
N SER A 176 -4.01 -1.08 9.11
CA SER A 176 -4.72 -2.24 8.56
C SER A 176 -3.74 -3.20 7.91
N ARG A 177 -3.80 -4.46 8.36
CA ARG A 177 -3.05 -5.56 7.77
C ARG A 177 -3.83 -6.14 6.61
N ILE A 178 -3.20 -6.26 5.46
CA ILE A 178 -3.79 -6.92 4.29
C ILE A 178 -3.99 -8.40 4.63
N PRO A 179 -5.19 -8.98 4.36
CA PRO A 179 -5.50 -10.35 4.80
C PRO A 179 -4.61 -11.43 4.16
N PHE A 180 -4.13 -11.22 2.95
CA PHE A 180 -3.30 -12.17 2.19
C PHE A 180 -2.16 -11.45 1.46
N GLU A 181 -2.13 -11.52 0.10
CA GLU A 181 -1.10 -10.92 -0.72
C GLU A 181 -1.52 -9.53 -1.23
N TYR A 182 -0.52 -8.68 -1.50
CA TYR A 182 -0.70 -7.37 -2.14
C TYR A 182 -0.81 -7.47 -3.67
N CYS A 183 -0.59 -8.64 -4.26
CA CYS A 183 -0.73 -8.90 -5.69
C CYS A 183 -1.66 -10.09 -5.94
N THR A 184 -2.29 -10.12 -7.13
CA THR A 184 -3.21 -11.19 -7.50
C THR A 184 -3.12 -11.46 -8.99
N TRP A 185 -2.86 -12.72 -9.35
CA TRP A 185 -2.86 -13.12 -10.75
C TRP A 185 -4.28 -13.01 -11.35
N PRO A 186 -4.39 -12.67 -12.65
CA PRO A 186 -5.71 -12.46 -13.27
C PRO A 186 -6.67 -13.65 -13.16
N ASP A 187 -6.14 -14.86 -13.19
CA ASP A 187 -6.96 -16.08 -13.09
C ASP A 187 -7.37 -16.43 -11.64
N GLU A 188 -6.75 -15.79 -10.65
CA GLU A 188 -6.97 -16.05 -9.23
C GLU A 188 -7.85 -15.00 -8.55
N ILE A 189 -8.23 -13.94 -9.26
CA ILE A 189 -8.93 -12.78 -8.67
C ILE A 189 -10.23 -13.19 -7.96
N ARG A 190 -11.03 -14.08 -8.55
CA ARG A 190 -12.27 -14.56 -7.95
C ARG A 190 -12.04 -15.29 -6.63
N SER A 191 -11.10 -16.23 -6.62
CA SER A 191 -10.77 -16.99 -5.41
C SER A 191 -10.18 -16.10 -4.34
N HIS A 192 -9.38 -15.11 -4.71
CA HIS A 192 -8.81 -14.12 -3.80
C HIS A 192 -9.88 -13.25 -3.14
N ILE A 193 -10.83 -12.72 -3.92
CA ILE A 193 -11.97 -11.94 -3.41
C ILE A 193 -12.78 -12.77 -2.40
N LEU A 194 -13.12 -14.03 -2.74
CA LEU A 194 -13.88 -14.91 -1.85
C LEU A 194 -13.10 -15.24 -0.56
N ARG A 195 -11.81 -15.45 -0.63
CA ARG A 195 -10.93 -15.63 0.54
C ARG A 195 -10.97 -14.38 1.42
N CYS A 196 -10.78 -13.18 0.86
CA CYS A 196 -10.84 -11.91 1.59
C CYS A 196 -12.20 -11.71 2.25
N ALA A 197 -13.29 -11.97 1.55
CA ALA A 197 -14.65 -11.89 2.10
C ALA A 197 -14.87 -12.86 3.27
N GLY A 198 -14.26 -14.05 3.21
CA GLY A 198 -14.26 -15.03 4.29
C GLY A 198 -13.59 -14.57 5.57
N GLU A 199 -12.67 -13.60 5.48
CA GLU A 199 -11.97 -13.03 6.62
C GLU A 199 -12.76 -11.94 7.37
N ILE A 200 -13.82 -11.41 6.78
CA ILE A 200 -14.72 -10.46 7.43
C ILE A 200 -15.58 -11.23 8.43
N ARG A 201 -15.35 -11.01 9.72
CA ARG A 201 -16.00 -11.74 10.82
C ARG A 201 -17.29 -11.09 11.27
N ASP A 202 -17.36 -9.76 11.20
CA ASP A 202 -18.49 -8.99 11.66
C ASP A 202 -19.53 -8.78 10.56
N GLU A 203 -20.80 -8.84 10.89
CA GLU A 203 -21.90 -8.43 10.02
C GLU A 203 -21.75 -6.92 9.70
N GLY A 204 -21.82 -6.55 8.42
CA GLY A 204 -21.52 -5.19 7.97
C GLY A 204 -20.04 -4.80 8.03
N GLY A 205 -19.14 -5.77 8.22
CA GLY A 205 -17.71 -5.53 8.25
C GLY A 205 -17.10 -5.27 6.88
N SER A 206 -15.94 -4.66 6.88
CA SER A 206 -15.21 -4.35 5.64
C SER A 206 -13.72 -4.63 5.76
N LEU A 207 -13.08 -4.96 4.63
CA LEU A 207 -11.64 -5.13 4.48
C LEU A 207 -11.15 -4.56 3.16
N MET A 208 -9.85 -4.27 3.06
CA MET A 208 -9.19 -4.03 1.79
C MET A 208 -8.84 -5.37 1.13
N CYS A 209 -9.10 -5.46 -0.17
CA CYS A 209 -8.72 -6.57 -1.03
C CYS A 209 -7.81 -6.05 -2.14
N PHE A 210 -6.56 -6.44 -2.13
CA PHE A 210 -5.56 -5.93 -3.06
C PHE A 210 -5.55 -6.74 -4.35
N TYR A 211 -5.41 -6.05 -5.48
CA TYR A 211 -5.35 -6.71 -6.78
C TYR A 211 -4.38 -5.99 -7.74
N GLY A 212 -3.93 -6.72 -8.71
CA GLY A 212 -2.95 -6.31 -9.70
C GLY A 212 -1.76 -7.26 -9.72
N VAL A 213 -1.17 -7.46 -10.88
CA VAL A 213 0.09 -8.18 -11.01
C VAL A 213 1.18 -7.31 -10.38
N GLY A 214 1.98 -7.90 -9.51
CA GLY A 214 2.98 -7.17 -8.76
C GLY A 214 4.23 -7.98 -8.53
N ASN A 215 5.07 -7.50 -7.65
CA ASN A 215 6.38 -8.01 -7.31
C ASN A 215 7.51 -7.54 -8.25
N HIS A 216 7.22 -7.31 -9.53
CA HIS A 216 8.19 -6.75 -10.49
C HIS A 216 7.59 -5.61 -11.29
N GLY A 217 6.31 -5.32 -11.12
CA GLY A 217 5.52 -4.39 -11.89
C GLY A 217 4.33 -5.06 -12.57
N GLY A 218 3.62 -4.32 -13.41
CA GLY A 218 2.47 -4.78 -14.16
C GLY A 218 1.16 -4.13 -13.73
N GLY A 219 0.80 -4.22 -12.47
CA GLY A 219 -0.41 -3.62 -11.91
C GLY A 219 -1.72 -4.29 -12.35
N PRO A 220 -2.87 -3.62 -12.18
CA PRO A 220 -4.18 -4.15 -12.55
C PRO A 220 -4.31 -4.44 -14.03
N THR A 221 -4.81 -5.63 -14.36
CA THR A 221 -5.08 -6.06 -15.74
C THR A 221 -6.55 -5.84 -16.11
N LYS A 222 -6.86 -5.86 -17.41
CA LYS A 222 -8.25 -5.87 -17.90
C LYS A 222 -9.05 -6.99 -17.24
N LYS A 223 -8.50 -8.19 -17.23
CA LYS A 223 -9.15 -9.37 -16.64
C LYS A 223 -9.46 -9.20 -15.15
N ASN A 224 -8.58 -8.52 -14.39
CA ASN A 224 -8.89 -8.20 -13.00
C ASN A 224 -10.13 -7.30 -12.92
N LEU A 225 -10.17 -6.22 -13.70
CA LEU A 225 -11.27 -5.25 -13.68
C LEU A 225 -12.58 -5.86 -14.19
N ASP A 226 -12.55 -6.57 -15.32
CA ASP A 226 -13.72 -7.26 -15.87
C ASP A 226 -14.31 -8.24 -14.84
N SER A 227 -13.45 -9.07 -14.22
CA SER A 227 -13.88 -10.03 -13.21
C SER A 227 -14.48 -9.34 -11.97
N ILE A 228 -13.93 -8.22 -11.51
CA ILE A 228 -14.50 -7.45 -10.39
C ILE A 228 -15.88 -6.91 -10.77
N HIS A 229 -16.04 -6.35 -11.97
CA HIS A 229 -17.33 -5.84 -12.44
C HIS A 229 -18.37 -6.97 -12.58
N GLU A 230 -17.98 -8.10 -13.16
CA GLU A 230 -18.87 -9.28 -13.28
C GLU A 230 -19.31 -9.77 -11.91
N MET A 231 -18.36 -9.99 -10.99
CA MET A 231 -18.66 -10.46 -9.63
C MET A 231 -19.56 -9.50 -8.86
N ASN A 232 -19.40 -8.19 -9.05
CA ASN A 232 -20.21 -7.18 -8.36
C ASN A 232 -21.70 -7.21 -8.81
N GLN A 233 -22.02 -7.90 -9.91
CA GLN A 233 -23.40 -8.13 -10.36
C GLN A 233 -24.02 -9.42 -9.79
N GLU A 234 -23.22 -10.28 -9.16
CA GLU A 234 -23.70 -11.55 -8.63
C GLU A 234 -24.40 -11.37 -7.27
N GLU A 235 -25.51 -12.07 -7.07
CA GLU A 235 -26.35 -11.90 -5.88
C GLU A 235 -25.68 -12.31 -4.56
N ASP A 236 -24.78 -13.29 -4.60
CA ASP A 236 -24.14 -13.87 -3.41
C ASP A 236 -22.76 -13.28 -3.11
N MET A 237 -22.35 -12.23 -3.84
CA MET A 237 -21.07 -11.58 -3.63
C MET A 237 -21.15 -10.45 -2.59
N PRO A 238 -20.03 -10.16 -1.88
CA PRO A 238 -19.89 -8.94 -1.11
C PRO A 238 -19.97 -7.73 -2.03
N GLU A 239 -20.28 -6.57 -1.49
CA GLU A 239 -20.11 -5.31 -2.23
C GLU A 239 -18.64 -5.08 -2.54
N LEU A 240 -18.30 -4.88 -3.82
CA LEU A 240 -16.94 -4.62 -4.29
C LEU A 240 -16.81 -3.15 -4.70
N ILE A 241 -16.06 -2.36 -3.93
CA ILE A 241 -15.87 -0.92 -4.16
C ILE A 241 -14.45 -0.69 -4.68
N LEU A 242 -14.30 -0.27 -5.94
CA LEU A 242 -13.01 0.18 -6.46
C LEU A 242 -12.58 1.45 -5.71
N ALA A 243 -11.44 1.41 -5.01
CA ALA A 243 -11.02 2.47 -4.12
C ALA A 243 -9.49 2.53 -3.92
N GLY A 244 -9.03 3.63 -3.35
CA GLY A 244 -7.73 3.68 -2.69
C GLY A 244 -7.85 3.47 -1.17
N PRO A 245 -6.75 3.22 -0.46
CA PRO A 245 -6.75 2.98 0.98
C PRO A 245 -7.36 4.11 1.80
N ASP A 246 -7.20 5.36 1.38
CA ASP A 246 -7.75 6.53 2.08
C ASP A 246 -9.26 6.44 2.25
N ARG A 247 -9.98 5.98 1.22
CA ARG A 247 -11.43 5.80 1.26
C ARG A 247 -11.85 4.75 2.29
N PHE A 248 -11.16 3.63 2.33
CA PHE A 248 -11.39 2.60 3.34
C PHE A 248 -11.25 3.16 4.76
N PHE A 249 -10.15 3.87 5.04
CA PHE A 249 -9.91 4.43 6.37
C PHE A 249 -10.92 5.55 6.73
N GLU A 250 -11.34 6.36 5.78
CA GLU A 250 -12.41 7.35 5.99
C GLU A 250 -13.72 6.68 6.40
N ASP A 251 -14.10 5.59 5.74
CA ASP A 251 -15.33 4.89 6.04
C ASP A 251 -15.24 4.10 7.36
N VAL A 252 -14.07 3.52 7.69
CA VAL A 252 -13.80 2.97 9.02
C VAL A 252 -13.96 4.05 10.11
N LYS A 253 -13.45 5.25 9.89
CA LYS A 253 -13.59 6.37 10.84
C LYS A 253 -15.03 6.83 10.98
N LYS A 254 -15.77 6.93 9.87
CA LYS A 254 -17.20 7.34 9.85
C LYS A 254 -18.10 6.31 10.52
N SER A 255 -17.76 5.02 10.48
CA SER A 255 -18.54 3.96 11.11
C SER A 255 -18.63 4.09 12.63
N GLY A 256 -17.71 4.85 13.24
CA GLY A 256 -17.62 4.98 14.71
C GLY A 256 -17.23 3.70 15.43
N ARG A 257 -16.84 2.64 14.71
CA ARG A 257 -16.45 1.34 15.30
C ARG A 257 -15.25 1.53 16.21
N ARG A 258 -15.32 0.96 17.41
CA ARG A 258 -14.20 0.92 18.33
C ARG A 258 -13.16 -0.08 17.83
N LEU A 259 -11.97 0.41 17.54
CA LEU A 259 -10.83 -0.40 17.13
C LEU A 259 -9.99 -0.81 18.35
N PRO A 260 -9.45 -2.04 18.40
CA PRO A 260 -8.51 -2.43 19.44
C PRO A 260 -7.23 -1.60 19.32
N VAL A 261 -6.52 -1.45 20.45
CA VAL A 261 -5.22 -0.76 20.48
C VAL A 261 -4.11 -1.80 20.51
N VAL A 262 -3.18 -1.70 19.56
CA VAL A 262 -1.97 -2.52 19.49
C VAL A 262 -0.76 -1.63 19.77
N THR A 263 0.13 -2.08 20.64
CA THR A 263 1.38 -1.41 21.01
C THR A 263 2.59 -2.28 20.67
N GLY A 264 3.76 -1.66 20.58
CA GLY A 264 5.01 -2.35 20.27
C GLY A 264 5.23 -2.61 18.79
N GLU A 265 6.24 -3.41 18.49
CA GLU A 265 6.63 -3.72 17.11
C GLU A 265 5.71 -4.76 16.46
N LEU A 266 5.60 -4.66 15.15
CA LEU A 266 5.00 -5.66 14.27
C LEU A 266 6.11 -6.39 13.51
N PHE A 267 6.94 -7.11 14.24
CA PHE A 267 8.11 -7.81 13.73
C PHE A 267 7.98 -9.28 14.08
N HIS A 268 8.12 -10.20 13.24
CA HIS A 268 8.20 -11.66 13.43
C HIS A 268 8.27 -12.40 12.09
N HIS A 269 8.36 -11.64 10.98
CA HIS A 269 8.52 -12.24 9.67
C HIS A 269 10.01 -12.33 9.34
N SER A 270 10.50 -13.54 8.98
CA SER A 270 11.87 -13.75 8.49
C SER A 270 12.93 -13.06 9.36
N SER A 271 12.79 -13.11 10.68
CA SER A 271 13.62 -12.35 11.64
C SER A 271 15.11 -12.63 11.50
N GLY A 272 15.49 -13.82 11.01
CA GLY A 272 16.87 -14.20 10.73
C GLY A 272 17.55 -13.36 9.65
N CYS A 273 16.83 -12.79 8.69
CA CYS A 273 17.43 -12.02 7.60
C CYS A 273 18.14 -10.76 8.08
N TYR A 274 17.76 -10.20 9.22
CA TYR A 274 18.40 -9.04 9.84
C TYR A 274 19.67 -9.37 10.63
N SER A 275 19.97 -10.64 10.86
CA SER A 275 21.10 -11.08 11.68
C SER A 275 22.11 -11.96 10.94
N VAL A 276 21.81 -12.40 9.73
CA VAL A 276 22.62 -13.35 8.96
C VAL A 276 23.98 -12.76 8.53
N ASN A 277 24.02 -11.48 8.18
CA ASN A 277 25.22 -10.87 7.63
C ASN A 277 25.48 -9.50 8.27
N SER A 278 26.55 -9.43 9.10
CA SER A 278 26.98 -8.19 9.76
C SER A 278 27.47 -7.11 8.79
N GLU A 279 27.98 -7.50 7.62
CA GLU A 279 28.47 -6.57 6.61
C GLU A 279 27.35 -5.69 6.04
N VAL A 280 26.14 -6.25 5.85
CA VAL A 280 24.96 -5.47 5.44
C VAL A 280 24.68 -4.34 6.44
N LYS A 281 24.72 -4.64 7.74
CA LYS A 281 24.50 -3.63 8.80
C LYS A 281 25.60 -2.57 8.79
N ARG A 282 26.86 -2.97 8.62
CA ARG A 282 27.99 -2.05 8.54
C ARG A 282 27.84 -1.11 7.34
N LEU A 283 27.54 -1.64 6.17
CA LEU A 283 27.36 -0.85 4.94
C LEU A 283 26.16 0.11 5.06
N ASN A 284 25.05 -0.36 5.66
CA ASN A 284 23.90 0.50 5.91
C ASN A 284 24.27 1.70 6.78
N ARG A 285 24.98 1.47 7.90
CA ARG A 285 25.46 2.57 8.78
C ARG A 285 26.44 3.52 8.10
N MET A 286 27.23 3.03 7.16
CA MET A 286 28.15 3.87 6.40
C MET A 286 27.43 4.72 5.34
N ALA A 287 26.31 4.21 4.80
CA ALA A 287 25.50 4.91 3.79
C ALA A 287 24.60 6.00 4.40
N GLU A 288 24.22 5.85 5.66
CA GLU A 288 23.45 6.85 6.43
C GLU A 288 24.29 8.09 6.73
#